data_3ba98ab982b412579f43c8a8e73625c4
#
_entry.id   3ba98ab982b412579f43c8a8e73625c4
#
_cell.length_a   1.000
_cell.length_b   1.000
_cell.length_c   1.000
_cell.angle_alpha   90.00
_cell.angle_beta   90.00
_cell.angle_gamma   90.00
#
_symmetry.space_group_name_H-M   'P 1'
#
loop_
_entity.id
_entity.type
_entity.pdbx_description
1 polymer ?
#
loop_
_entity_poly.entity_id
_entity_poly.type
_entity_poly.pdbx_seq_one_letter_code
_entity_poly.pdbx_strand_id
1 'polypeptide(L)'
;MADKFQSILQKYWGYPDFRGIQRNIIESIASGRDTLGLMPTGGGKSITFQVPALAQEGVCIVITPLIALMKDQVLHLKERGILADAIYADKSRSEILQTLDNTIFGGVKILYVSPERLASEMFQTKLRHIHVSFITVDEAHCISQWGYDFRPSYLQIADIREMKPGVPILALTATATPEVVEDIQEKLHFSEKNVFKMSFERKNLAYVVREAEDKQSEMIHILQSVGGSAIIYVRSRKRTKEMAQLLSQQGITATFYHAGLDPDVKDQRQKAWQKDEVRVMCATNAFGMGIDKPDVRMVIHIDCPDSLEAYFQEAGRAGRDGQKSYAVLLYNKHDELKLSKRVEDTFPQKELIQDIYEHLAYFYQIGVGSGQGKTFEFDIEKFCIIYKYFPTKVDAALRILERSGYLYYEDNPDGKARVMFLLGRNDLYLLDQLSPSQDAVVTALLRSYGSLFVDLTYIDEAMIARQAELTIQQVYFALKSLAARHIIKFIPRRKIPFITYTRDRVDGNKVVIPKEVWESRREQYEKRIKSMIHYAKNDEECRSKQLLAYFGEENDSECKQCDVCLANREDDKEKELRMKVAENQIIIEDHHIIEKKD
;
A
#
# COMPACT_ATOMS: atom_id res chain seq x y z
N MET A 1 32.75 -12.86 24.13
CA MET A 1 31.88 -11.68 24.39
C MET A 1 30.53 -11.99 23.77
N ALA A 2 29.45 -11.94 24.55
CA ALA A 2 28.11 -12.10 23.96
C ALA A 2 27.91 -10.98 22.92
N ASP A 3 27.48 -11.36 21.75
CA ASP A 3 27.20 -10.42 20.67
C ASP A 3 26.08 -9.45 21.12
N LYS A 4 26.36 -8.16 21.09
CA LYS A 4 25.45 -7.10 21.53
C LYS A 4 24.08 -7.21 20.83
N PHE A 5 24.07 -7.49 19.55
CA PHE A 5 22.83 -7.62 18.76
C PHE A 5 22.01 -8.85 19.19
N GLN A 6 22.68 -9.98 19.39
CA GLN A 6 22.02 -11.21 19.82
C GLN A 6 21.43 -11.07 21.23
N SER A 7 22.15 -10.41 22.14
CA SER A 7 21.66 -10.12 23.49
C SER A 7 20.39 -9.26 23.47
N ILE A 8 20.31 -8.26 22.59
CA ILE A 8 19.14 -7.42 22.38
C ILE A 8 17.98 -8.25 21.81
N LEU A 9 18.24 -9.08 20.79
CA LEU A 9 17.24 -9.96 20.19
C LEU A 9 16.60 -10.89 21.22
N GLN A 10 17.42 -11.54 22.04
CA GLN A 10 16.96 -12.43 23.11
C GLN A 10 16.16 -11.68 24.17
N LYS A 11 16.67 -10.51 24.61
CA LYS A 11 16.04 -9.73 25.68
C LYS A 11 14.64 -9.23 25.32
N TYR A 12 14.43 -8.72 24.10
CA TYR A 12 13.20 -8.02 23.73
C TYR A 12 12.24 -8.88 22.90
N TRP A 13 12.74 -9.87 22.15
CA TRP A 13 11.92 -10.74 21.30
C TRP A 13 11.93 -12.21 21.71
N GLY A 14 12.84 -12.61 22.59
CA GLY A 14 12.96 -14.00 23.04
C GLY A 14 13.52 -14.96 21.99
N TYR A 15 14.00 -14.47 20.86
CA TYR A 15 14.57 -15.31 19.83
C TYR A 15 16.03 -15.65 20.11
N PRO A 16 16.44 -16.93 19.97
CA PRO A 16 17.79 -17.35 20.28
C PRO A 16 18.81 -16.87 19.24
N ASP A 17 18.41 -16.71 17.98
CA ASP A 17 19.29 -16.33 16.87
C ASP A 17 18.54 -15.59 15.75
N PHE A 18 19.30 -14.93 14.88
CA PHE A 18 18.82 -14.25 13.69
C PHE A 18 18.47 -15.25 12.58
N ARG A 19 17.50 -14.89 11.74
CA ARG A 19 17.07 -15.71 10.61
C ARG A 19 17.68 -15.22 9.30
N GLY A 20 18.16 -16.14 8.47
CA GLY A 20 18.65 -15.82 7.14
C GLY A 20 19.69 -14.69 7.15
N ILE A 21 19.42 -13.64 6.38
CA ILE A 21 20.32 -12.49 6.18
C ILE A 21 20.15 -11.35 7.20
N GLN A 22 19.31 -11.53 8.23
CA GLN A 22 19.05 -10.46 9.21
C GLN A 22 20.34 -9.94 9.85
N ARG A 23 21.22 -10.84 10.27
CA ARG A 23 22.50 -10.47 10.89
C ARG A 23 23.38 -9.65 9.93
N ASN A 24 23.49 -10.06 8.68
CA ASN A 24 24.29 -9.35 7.68
C ASN A 24 23.78 -7.91 7.45
N ILE A 25 22.46 -7.72 7.38
CA ILE A 25 21.84 -6.39 7.25
C ILE A 25 22.13 -5.56 8.50
N ILE A 26 21.93 -6.12 9.69
CA ILE A 26 22.17 -5.44 10.97
C ILE A 26 23.64 -4.98 11.09
N GLU A 27 24.58 -5.84 10.80
CA GLU A 27 26.01 -5.52 10.84
C GLU A 27 26.39 -4.46 9.79
N SER A 28 25.82 -4.56 8.59
CA SER A 28 26.05 -3.60 7.51
C SER A 28 25.58 -2.20 7.89
N ILE A 29 24.31 -2.02 8.30
CA ILE A 29 23.79 -0.70 8.68
C ILE A 29 24.47 -0.17 9.94
N ALA A 30 24.79 -1.03 10.89
CA ALA A 30 25.49 -0.64 12.10
C ALA A 30 26.93 -0.20 11.86
N SER A 31 27.56 -0.65 10.76
CA SER A 31 28.88 -0.18 10.32
C SER A 31 28.84 1.17 9.58
N GLY A 32 27.67 1.79 9.42
CA GLY A 32 27.51 3.09 8.75
C GLY A 32 27.37 3.01 7.23
N ARG A 33 27.12 1.82 6.66
CA ARG A 33 26.93 1.65 5.21
C ARG A 33 25.47 1.71 4.82
N ASP A 34 25.17 2.39 3.71
CA ASP A 34 23.88 2.29 3.07
C ASP A 34 23.58 0.83 2.71
N THR A 35 22.39 0.34 3.00
CA THR A 35 22.08 -1.07 2.91
C THR A 35 20.68 -1.27 2.32
N LEU A 36 20.58 -2.12 1.30
CA LEU A 36 19.28 -2.57 0.75
C LEU A 36 19.06 -4.03 1.14
N GLY A 37 17.97 -4.29 1.87
CA GLY A 37 17.53 -5.63 2.24
C GLY A 37 16.32 -6.07 1.44
N LEU A 38 16.49 -7.12 0.61
CA LEU A 38 15.40 -7.78 -0.09
C LEU A 38 14.98 -9.01 0.73
N MET A 39 13.84 -8.91 1.39
CA MET A 39 13.33 -9.93 2.30
C MET A 39 11.86 -10.21 2.03
N PRO A 40 11.44 -11.46 1.84
CA PRO A 40 10.04 -11.80 1.60
C PRO A 40 9.15 -11.36 2.78
N THR A 41 7.86 -11.26 2.51
CA THR A 41 6.86 -11.02 3.56
C THR A 41 6.94 -12.13 4.60
N GLY A 42 6.98 -11.77 5.89
CA GLY A 42 7.21 -12.74 6.97
C GLY A 42 8.68 -13.07 7.24
N GLY A 43 9.62 -12.54 6.46
CA GLY A 43 11.07 -12.72 6.66
C GLY A 43 11.65 -11.98 7.87
N GLY A 44 10.85 -11.26 8.63
CA GLY A 44 11.29 -10.55 9.84
C GLY A 44 12.04 -9.24 9.54
N LYS A 45 11.62 -8.47 8.53
CA LYS A 45 12.19 -7.16 8.16
C LYS A 45 12.33 -6.21 9.35
N SER A 46 11.33 -6.14 10.25
CA SER A 46 11.33 -5.21 11.38
C SER A 46 12.52 -5.42 12.32
N ILE A 47 12.95 -6.66 12.55
CA ILE A 47 14.11 -6.98 13.39
C ILE A 47 15.38 -6.34 12.85
N THR A 48 15.54 -6.21 11.54
CA THR A 48 16.76 -5.69 10.90
C THR A 48 17.02 -4.22 11.18
N PHE A 49 16.02 -3.46 11.59
CA PHE A 49 16.21 -2.07 12.04
C PHE A 49 15.93 -1.87 13.54
N GLN A 50 15.04 -2.66 14.14
CA GLN A 50 14.71 -2.50 15.56
C GLN A 50 15.89 -2.88 16.46
N VAL A 51 16.59 -3.97 16.16
CA VAL A 51 17.75 -4.42 16.93
C VAL A 51 18.92 -3.42 16.86
N PRO A 52 19.41 -2.98 15.69
CA PRO A 52 20.48 -1.99 15.62
C PRO A 52 20.09 -0.62 16.18
N ALA A 53 18.80 -0.22 16.10
CA ALA A 53 18.31 1.00 16.73
C ALA A 53 18.50 1.00 18.25
N LEU A 54 18.30 -0.15 18.90
CA LEU A 54 18.53 -0.31 20.35
C LEU A 54 20.00 -0.45 20.70
N ALA A 55 20.82 -0.91 19.77
CA ALA A 55 22.25 -1.10 19.98
C ALA A 55 23.07 0.17 19.82
N GLN A 56 22.57 1.16 19.09
CA GLN A 56 23.27 2.41 18.77
C GLN A 56 22.76 3.59 19.60
N GLU A 57 23.59 4.63 19.73
CA GLU A 57 23.14 5.92 20.23
C GLU A 57 22.33 6.64 19.17
N GLY A 58 21.38 7.48 19.60
CA GLY A 58 20.50 8.22 18.71
C GLY A 58 19.19 7.48 18.40
N VAL A 59 18.50 7.98 17.38
CA VAL A 59 17.15 7.59 16.98
C VAL A 59 17.18 6.98 15.59
N CYS A 60 16.55 5.83 15.41
CA CYS A 60 16.21 5.30 14.08
C CYS A 60 14.92 5.97 13.59
N ILE A 61 14.97 6.64 12.45
CA ILE A 61 13.78 7.19 11.78
C ILE A 61 13.30 6.16 10.77
N VAL A 62 12.07 5.68 10.93
CA VAL A 62 11.46 4.68 10.03
C VAL A 62 10.40 5.36 9.16
N ILE A 63 10.67 5.43 7.87
CA ILE A 63 9.76 5.98 6.89
C ILE A 63 8.93 4.83 6.31
N THR A 64 7.61 4.89 6.49
CA THR A 64 6.68 3.86 6.00
C THR A 64 5.35 4.50 5.59
N PRO A 65 4.67 3.99 4.54
CA PRO A 65 3.50 4.66 3.99
C PRO A 65 2.19 4.35 4.74
N LEU A 66 2.23 3.47 5.75
CA LEU A 66 1.04 2.89 6.35
C LEU A 66 0.85 3.29 7.80
N ILE A 67 -0.12 4.17 8.04
CA ILE A 67 -0.46 4.66 9.38
C ILE A 67 -0.88 3.51 10.32
N ALA A 68 -1.67 2.56 9.82
CA ALA A 68 -2.11 1.41 10.62
C ALA A 68 -0.91 0.57 11.10
N LEU A 69 0.04 0.30 10.21
CA LEU A 69 1.27 -0.43 10.53
C LEU A 69 2.13 0.34 11.55
N MET A 70 2.26 1.67 11.39
CA MET A 70 2.99 2.48 12.36
C MET A 70 2.41 2.35 13.77
N LYS A 71 1.08 2.48 13.89
CA LYS A 71 0.37 2.38 15.17
C LYS A 71 0.59 1.03 15.83
N ASP A 72 0.48 -0.04 15.07
CA ASP A 72 0.65 -1.41 15.52
C ASP A 72 2.10 -1.68 15.97
N GLN A 73 3.08 -1.29 15.16
CA GLN A 73 4.50 -1.42 15.49
C GLN A 73 4.88 -0.62 16.73
N VAL A 74 4.40 0.61 16.87
CA VAL A 74 4.65 1.43 18.07
C VAL A 74 4.03 0.79 19.32
N LEU A 75 2.82 0.24 19.22
CA LEU A 75 2.16 -0.46 20.31
C LEU A 75 2.99 -1.67 20.76
N HIS A 76 3.36 -2.54 19.84
CA HIS A 76 4.15 -3.73 20.13
C HIS A 76 5.55 -3.41 20.70
N LEU A 77 6.17 -2.32 20.27
CA LEU A 77 7.45 -1.87 20.84
C LEU A 77 7.27 -1.38 22.27
N LYS A 78 6.22 -0.59 22.54
CA LYS A 78 5.92 -0.11 23.90
C LYS A 78 5.59 -1.24 24.87
N GLU A 79 4.86 -2.28 24.42
CA GLU A 79 4.60 -3.50 25.21
C GLU A 79 5.89 -4.22 25.61
N ARG A 80 6.95 -4.11 24.81
CA ARG A 80 8.28 -4.65 25.10
C ARG A 80 9.15 -3.70 25.93
N GLY A 81 8.63 -2.54 26.36
CA GLY A 81 9.38 -1.53 27.09
C GLY A 81 10.33 -0.71 26.23
N ILE A 82 10.13 -0.69 24.91
CA ILE A 82 10.94 0.10 23.97
C ILE A 82 10.23 1.43 23.70
N LEU A 83 10.94 2.54 23.89
CA LEU A 83 10.40 3.87 23.63
C LEU A 83 10.34 4.13 22.11
N ALA A 84 9.16 4.08 21.56
CA ALA A 84 8.86 4.36 20.17
C ALA A 84 7.66 5.29 20.04
N ASP A 85 7.63 6.10 18.99
CA ASP A 85 6.50 6.98 18.67
C ASP A 85 6.32 7.09 17.14
N ALA A 86 5.23 7.74 16.70
CA ALA A 86 4.93 7.90 15.28
C ALA A 86 4.39 9.28 14.96
N ILE A 87 4.70 9.80 13.76
CA ILE A 87 4.16 11.05 13.21
C ILE A 87 3.45 10.76 11.89
N TYR A 88 2.13 11.01 11.85
CA TYR A 88 1.29 10.78 10.68
C TYR A 88 0.22 11.87 10.54
N ALA A 89 -0.55 11.82 9.44
CA ALA A 89 -1.46 12.89 9.02
C ALA A 89 -2.53 13.24 10.07
N ASP A 90 -3.06 12.26 10.82
CA ASP A 90 -4.17 12.47 11.76
C ASP A 90 -3.77 13.09 13.11
N LYS A 91 -2.47 13.17 13.41
CA LYS A 91 -1.99 13.81 14.64
C LYS A 91 -2.11 15.32 14.57
N SER A 92 -2.58 15.92 15.66
CA SER A 92 -2.59 17.37 15.84
C SER A 92 -1.16 17.93 15.91
N ARG A 93 -1.01 19.23 15.66
CA ARG A 93 0.31 19.89 15.77
C ARG A 93 0.92 19.75 17.17
N SER A 94 0.11 19.88 18.22
CA SER A 94 0.60 19.74 19.60
C SER A 94 1.14 18.33 19.86
N GLU A 95 0.44 17.29 19.39
CA GLU A 95 0.91 15.91 19.49
C GLU A 95 2.18 15.67 18.69
N ILE A 96 2.30 16.27 17.49
CA ILE A 96 3.51 16.15 16.67
C ILE A 96 4.68 16.85 17.37
N LEU A 97 4.49 18.06 17.89
CA LEU A 97 5.52 18.78 18.63
C LEU A 97 5.97 17.99 19.87
N GLN A 98 5.00 17.47 20.63
CA GLN A 98 5.30 16.65 21.79
C GLN A 98 6.08 15.38 21.42
N THR A 99 5.68 14.71 20.33
CA THR A 99 6.40 13.54 19.80
C THR A 99 7.84 13.90 19.41
N LEU A 100 8.05 15.05 18.73
CA LEU A 100 9.38 15.51 18.32
C LEU A 100 10.23 15.93 19.53
N ASP A 101 9.65 16.62 20.51
CA ASP A 101 10.35 16.99 21.74
C ASP A 101 10.73 15.75 22.57
N ASN A 102 9.83 14.78 22.68
CA ASN A 102 10.14 13.47 23.29
C ASN A 102 11.24 12.71 22.52
N THR A 103 11.31 12.90 21.20
CA THR A 103 12.37 12.31 20.37
C THR A 103 13.71 12.97 20.62
N ILE A 104 13.74 14.30 20.82
CA ILE A 104 14.98 15.06 21.10
C ILE A 104 15.46 14.81 22.53
N PHE A 105 14.56 14.84 23.52
CA PHE A 105 14.90 14.90 24.95
C PHE A 105 14.45 13.68 25.76
N GLY A 106 13.48 12.92 25.28
CA GLY A 106 12.77 11.88 26.05
C GLY A 106 13.23 10.43 25.81
N GLY A 107 14.31 10.22 25.06
CA GLY A 107 14.92 8.88 24.89
C GLY A 107 14.20 7.96 23.92
N VAL A 108 13.33 8.49 23.01
CA VAL A 108 12.75 7.71 21.92
C VAL A 108 13.86 7.08 21.09
N LYS A 109 13.76 5.77 20.83
CA LYS A 109 14.74 5.00 20.06
C LYS A 109 14.32 4.81 18.61
N ILE A 110 13.01 4.73 18.36
CA ILE A 110 12.46 4.49 17.02
C ILE A 110 11.31 5.47 16.80
N LEU A 111 11.43 6.29 15.76
CA LEU A 111 10.43 7.25 15.34
C LEU A 111 9.89 6.86 13.97
N TYR A 112 8.61 6.48 13.89
CA TYR A 112 7.94 6.23 12.62
C TYR A 112 7.39 7.52 12.04
N VAL A 113 7.58 7.73 10.72
CA VAL A 113 7.16 8.95 10.02
C VAL A 113 6.52 8.59 8.68
N SER A 114 5.36 9.17 8.38
CA SER A 114 4.80 9.02 7.03
C SER A 114 5.56 9.89 6.03
N PRO A 115 5.75 9.42 4.78
CA PRO A 115 6.57 10.13 3.79
C PRO A 115 6.07 11.55 3.52
N GLU A 116 4.75 11.80 3.59
CA GLU A 116 4.15 13.12 3.39
C GLU A 116 4.58 14.16 4.46
N ARG A 117 4.99 13.69 5.63
CA ARG A 117 5.45 14.56 6.73
C ARG A 117 6.88 15.05 6.58
N LEU A 118 7.65 14.44 5.70
CA LEU A 118 9.06 14.79 5.47
C LEU A 118 9.22 16.20 4.90
N ALA A 119 8.26 16.67 4.08
CA ALA A 119 8.24 18.01 3.52
C ALA A 119 7.80 19.10 4.53
N SER A 120 7.31 18.72 5.72
CA SER A 120 6.85 19.68 6.72
C SER A 120 8.02 20.48 7.28
N GLU A 121 7.99 21.81 7.15
CA GLU A 121 9.02 22.71 7.68
C GLU A 121 9.24 22.50 9.20
N MET A 122 8.18 22.28 9.94
CA MET A 122 8.25 21.98 11.36
C MET A 122 9.03 20.69 11.64
N PHE A 123 8.77 19.63 10.87
CA PHE A 123 9.51 18.38 11.00
C PHE A 123 10.98 18.57 10.64
N GLN A 124 11.28 19.22 9.51
CA GLN A 124 12.63 19.49 9.05
C GLN A 124 13.44 20.33 10.03
N THR A 125 12.81 21.36 10.62
CA THR A 125 13.45 22.21 11.63
C THR A 125 13.83 21.39 12.87
N LYS A 126 12.91 20.58 13.38
CA LYS A 126 13.17 19.73 14.57
C LYS A 126 14.13 18.57 14.26
N LEU A 127 14.09 18.02 13.05
CA LEU A 127 14.99 16.96 12.61
C LEU A 127 16.46 17.36 12.74
N ARG A 128 16.80 18.62 12.49
CA ARG A 128 18.19 19.13 12.65
C ARG A 128 18.74 18.91 14.06
N HIS A 129 17.86 18.91 15.06
CA HIS A 129 18.23 18.73 16.48
C HIS A 129 18.14 17.27 16.95
N ILE A 130 17.57 16.37 16.17
CA ILE A 130 17.52 14.94 16.50
C ILE A 130 18.87 14.30 16.16
N HIS A 131 19.46 13.58 17.10
CA HIS A 131 20.61 12.72 16.82
C HIS A 131 20.10 11.43 16.14
N VAL A 132 20.23 11.35 14.82
CA VAL A 132 19.76 10.22 14.02
C VAL A 132 20.87 9.19 13.89
N SER A 133 20.63 7.95 14.30
CA SER A 133 21.57 6.84 14.14
C SER A 133 21.60 6.32 12.69
N PHE A 134 20.44 6.09 12.11
CA PHE A 134 20.23 5.73 10.70
C PHE A 134 18.77 5.96 10.31
N ILE A 135 18.49 5.96 9.00
CA ILE A 135 17.16 6.10 8.45
C ILE A 135 16.74 4.76 7.84
N THR A 136 15.58 4.26 8.21
CA THR A 136 14.97 3.06 7.57
C THR A 136 13.88 3.48 6.61
N VAL A 137 13.93 2.98 5.39
CA VAL A 137 12.91 3.17 4.36
C VAL A 137 12.21 1.82 4.17
N ASP A 138 11.05 1.67 4.79
CA ASP A 138 10.22 0.48 4.61
C ASP A 138 9.39 0.60 3.33
N GLU A 139 9.05 -0.54 2.70
CA GLU A 139 8.43 -0.61 1.38
C GLU A 139 9.17 0.25 0.33
N ALA A 140 10.50 0.16 0.32
CA ALA A 140 11.39 1.01 -0.48
C ALA A 140 11.09 0.96 -1.99
N HIS A 141 10.41 -0.09 -2.49
CA HIS A 141 9.94 -0.15 -3.88
C HIS A 141 9.01 1.01 -4.26
N CYS A 142 8.38 1.67 -3.26
CA CYS A 142 7.53 2.84 -3.49
C CYS A 142 8.28 4.06 -4.03
N ILE A 143 9.61 4.12 -3.91
CA ILE A 143 10.43 5.22 -4.47
C ILE A 143 10.60 5.09 -5.98
N SER A 144 10.49 3.88 -6.50
CA SER A 144 10.76 3.57 -7.90
C SER A 144 9.52 3.79 -8.76
N GLN A 145 9.69 4.57 -9.83
CA GLN A 145 8.65 4.69 -10.87
C GLN A 145 8.46 3.37 -11.63
N TRP A 146 9.45 2.50 -11.60
CA TRP A 146 9.40 1.15 -12.15
C TRP A 146 8.68 0.16 -11.21
N GLY A 147 8.48 0.53 -9.94
CA GLY A 147 7.72 -0.23 -8.97
C GLY A 147 6.21 -0.26 -9.25
N TYR A 148 5.52 -1.27 -8.75
CA TYR A 148 4.06 -1.41 -8.92
C TYR A 148 3.23 -0.45 -8.05
N ASP A 149 3.81 0.09 -6.95
CA ASP A 149 3.16 1.05 -6.03
C ASP A 149 4.03 2.31 -5.85
N PHE A 150 4.30 3.01 -6.96
CA PHE A 150 5.08 4.24 -6.91
C PHE A 150 4.35 5.35 -6.15
N ARG A 151 5.05 5.97 -5.20
CA ARG A 151 4.56 7.09 -4.38
C ARG A 151 5.50 8.28 -4.49
N PRO A 152 5.06 9.40 -5.10
CA PRO A 152 5.91 10.59 -5.27
C PRO A 152 6.51 11.13 -3.97
N SER A 153 5.80 11.00 -2.84
CA SER A 153 6.27 11.42 -1.52
C SER A 153 7.57 10.71 -1.07
N TYR A 154 7.86 9.51 -1.60
CA TYR A 154 9.10 8.81 -1.32
C TYR A 154 10.34 9.47 -1.94
N LEU A 155 10.18 10.26 -3.00
CA LEU A 155 11.30 11.01 -3.59
C LEU A 155 11.87 12.05 -2.62
N GLN A 156 11.07 12.54 -1.69
CA GLN A 156 11.49 13.50 -0.65
C GLN A 156 12.43 12.90 0.41
N ILE A 157 12.59 11.57 0.43
CA ILE A 157 13.50 10.90 1.37
C ILE A 157 14.95 11.29 1.10
N ALA A 158 15.32 11.52 -0.16
CA ALA A 158 16.64 12.00 -0.52
C ALA A 158 16.97 13.37 0.10
N ASP A 159 15.98 14.28 0.20
CA ASP A 159 16.14 15.61 0.79
C ASP A 159 16.51 15.53 2.28
N ILE A 160 15.98 14.52 3.00
CA ILE A 160 16.34 14.30 4.41
C ILE A 160 17.81 13.90 4.55
N ARG A 161 18.34 13.16 3.60
CA ARG A 161 19.75 12.78 3.59
C ARG A 161 20.65 14.00 3.51
N GLU A 162 20.28 15.01 2.75
CA GLU A 162 21.04 16.28 2.69
C GLU A 162 21.04 17.02 4.03
N MET A 163 19.93 16.94 4.78
CA MET A 163 19.85 17.54 6.13
C MET A 163 20.63 16.76 7.20
N LYS A 164 20.90 15.49 6.96
CA LYS A 164 21.63 14.57 7.86
C LYS A 164 22.77 13.88 7.12
N PRO A 165 23.80 14.65 6.70
CA PRO A 165 24.93 14.08 5.96
C PRO A 165 25.66 13.03 6.82
N GLY A 166 26.05 11.93 6.18
CA GLY A 166 26.75 10.82 6.83
C GLY A 166 25.86 9.84 7.61
N VAL A 167 24.55 10.10 7.71
CA VAL A 167 23.60 9.13 8.29
C VAL A 167 23.28 8.05 7.24
N PRO A 168 23.52 6.75 7.53
CA PRO A 168 23.28 5.69 6.58
C PRO A 168 21.78 5.39 6.43
N ILE A 169 21.39 4.83 5.28
CA ILE A 169 20.02 4.44 4.94
C ILE A 169 19.93 2.92 4.87
N LEU A 170 18.94 2.36 5.57
CA LEU A 170 18.48 0.98 5.41
C LEU A 170 17.19 0.96 4.61
N ALA A 171 17.25 0.56 3.36
CA ALA A 171 16.08 0.34 2.54
C ALA A 171 15.62 -1.12 2.63
N LEU A 172 14.33 -1.34 2.83
CA LEU A 172 13.73 -2.68 2.97
C LEU A 172 12.54 -2.83 2.03
N THR A 173 12.48 -3.95 1.34
CA THR A 173 11.31 -4.31 0.54
C THR A 173 11.15 -5.82 0.43
N ALA A 174 9.91 -6.26 0.22
CA ALA A 174 9.58 -7.68 0.00
C ALA A 174 9.50 -8.04 -1.49
N THR A 175 9.34 -7.05 -2.36
CA THR A 175 9.05 -7.26 -3.79
C THR A 175 9.78 -6.21 -4.61
N ALA A 176 10.84 -6.60 -5.28
CA ALA A 176 11.56 -5.74 -6.20
C ALA A 176 12.18 -6.56 -7.32
N THR A 177 11.94 -6.16 -8.56
CA THR A 177 12.67 -6.69 -9.71
C THR A 177 14.09 -6.11 -9.75
N PRO A 178 15.01 -6.69 -10.53
CA PRO A 178 16.38 -6.16 -10.65
C PRO A 178 16.42 -4.66 -11.00
N GLU A 179 15.56 -4.20 -11.88
CA GLU A 179 15.46 -2.79 -12.28
C GLU A 179 15.05 -1.89 -11.11
N VAL A 180 14.09 -2.37 -10.29
CA VAL A 180 13.64 -1.63 -9.09
C VAL A 180 14.74 -1.57 -8.04
N VAL A 181 15.53 -2.64 -7.88
CA VAL A 181 16.68 -2.70 -6.95
C VAL A 181 17.73 -1.63 -7.30
N GLU A 182 18.04 -1.47 -8.58
CA GLU A 182 18.98 -0.44 -9.04
C GLU A 182 18.41 0.97 -8.79
N ASP A 183 17.14 1.20 -9.16
CA ASP A 183 16.49 2.51 -9.02
C ASP A 183 16.35 2.95 -7.55
N ILE A 184 16.07 2.03 -6.62
CA ILE A 184 16.03 2.33 -5.18
C ILE A 184 17.37 2.90 -4.71
N GLN A 185 18.49 2.26 -5.06
CA GLN A 185 19.83 2.68 -4.63
C GLN A 185 20.20 4.04 -5.25
N GLU A 186 19.87 4.25 -6.52
CA GLU A 186 20.09 5.52 -7.22
C GLU A 186 19.27 6.65 -6.59
N LYS A 187 17.95 6.46 -6.40
CA LYS A 187 17.04 7.47 -5.85
C LYS A 187 17.31 7.81 -4.38
N LEU A 188 17.85 6.86 -3.61
CA LEU A 188 18.28 7.09 -2.23
C LEU A 188 19.72 7.56 -2.15
N HIS A 189 20.39 7.81 -3.26
CA HIS A 189 21.77 8.28 -3.35
C HIS A 189 22.76 7.42 -2.54
N PHE A 190 22.68 6.08 -2.68
CA PHE A 190 23.63 5.20 -2.02
C PHE A 190 25.05 5.50 -2.46
N SER A 191 25.97 5.60 -1.51
CA SER A 191 27.38 5.85 -1.80
C SER A 191 28.06 4.69 -2.55
N GLU A 192 27.61 3.47 -2.30
CA GLU A 192 28.03 2.25 -2.98
C GLU A 192 26.85 1.28 -3.08
N LYS A 193 26.87 0.41 -4.09
CA LYS A 193 25.87 -0.66 -4.22
C LYS A 193 26.07 -1.69 -3.11
N ASN A 194 25.05 -1.87 -2.27
CA ASN A 194 25.12 -2.80 -1.14
C ASN A 194 23.75 -3.45 -0.91
N VAL A 195 23.60 -4.65 -1.44
CA VAL A 195 22.32 -5.38 -1.46
C VAL A 195 22.47 -6.73 -0.79
N PHE A 196 21.61 -7.01 0.17
CA PHE A 196 21.43 -8.34 0.75
C PHE A 196 20.10 -8.90 0.27
N LYS A 197 20.14 -10.07 -0.34
CA LYS A 197 18.96 -10.75 -0.88
C LYS A 197 18.73 -12.06 -0.16
N MET A 198 17.56 -12.20 0.46
CA MET A 198 17.04 -13.49 0.92
C MET A 198 16.25 -14.12 -0.22
N SER A 199 16.35 -15.43 -0.36
CA SER A 199 15.51 -16.13 -1.33
C SER A 199 14.03 -15.86 -1.12
N PHE A 200 13.32 -15.61 -2.21
CA PHE A 200 11.87 -15.45 -2.21
C PHE A 200 11.13 -16.79 -2.18
N GLU A 201 11.86 -17.91 -2.21
CA GLU A 201 11.27 -19.25 -2.16
C GLU A 201 10.46 -19.47 -0.87
N ARG A 202 9.25 -19.95 -1.02
CA ARG A 202 8.34 -20.28 0.08
C ARG A 202 8.03 -21.78 0.05
N LYS A 203 8.89 -22.57 0.71
CA LYS A 203 8.81 -24.06 0.71
C LYS A 203 7.50 -24.61 1.30
N ASN A 204 6.82 -23.84 2.15
CA ASN A 204 5.56 -24.20 2.77
C ASN A 204 4.31 -23.67 2.03
N LEU A 205 4.50 -22.89 0.96
CA LEU A 205 3.40 -22.26 0.22
C LEU A 205 3.27 -22.87 -1.17
N ALA A 206 2.18 -23.57 -1.41
CA ALA A 206 1.86 -24.13 -2.72
C ALA A 206 1.13 -23.07 -3.55
N TYR A 207 1.74 -22.63 -4.65
CA TYR A 207 1.10 -21.80 -5.64
C TYR A 207 0.32 -22.68 -6.61
N VAL A 208 -0.95 -22.37 -6.80
CA VAL A 208 -1.87 -23.18 -7.64
C VAL A 208 -2.64 -22.23 -8.55
N VAL A 209 -2.63 -22.52 -9.84
CA VAL A 209 -3.54 -21.89 -10.81
C VAL A 209 -4.59 -22.91 -11.19
N ARG A 210 -5.87 -22.51 -11.08
CA ARG A 210 -6.99 -23.35 -11.49
C ARG A 210 -7.82 -22.66 -12.53
N GLU A 211 -7.96 -23.30 -13.68
CA GLU A 211 -8.94 -22.85 -14.66
C GLU A 211 -10.34 -23.20 -14.18
N ALA A 212 -11.23 -22.21 -14.10
CA ALA A 212 -12.58 -22.36 -13.62
C ALA A 212 -13.55 -21.44 -14.37
N GLU A 213 -14.53 -22.03 -15.03
CA GLU A 213 -15.65 -21.31 -15.65
C GLU A 213 -16.50 -20.64 -14.56
N ASP A 214 -16.91 -21.39 -13.54
CA ASP A 214 -17.59 -20.90 -12.33
C ASP A 214 -16.61 -20.81 -11.14
N LYS A 215 -15.98 -19.66 -11.04
CA LYS A 215 -15.01 -19.37 -9.97
C LYS A 215 -15.63 -19.35 -8.57
N GLN A 216 -16.94 -19.08 -8.46
CA GLN A 216 -17.62 -19.02 -7.15
C GLN A 216 -17.82 -20.42 -6.60
N SER A 217 -18.32 -21.34 -7.41
CA SER A 217 -18.47 -22.75 -7.03
C SER A 217 -17.12 -23.39 -6.71
N GLU A 218 -16.09 -23.11 -7.52
CA GLU A 218 -14.74 -23.62 -7.28
C GLU A 218 -14.13 -23.07 -5.99
N MET A 219 -14.30 -21.78 -5.71
CA MET A 219 -13.87 -21.17 -4.44
C MET A 219 -14.52 -21.86 -3.23
N ILE A 220 -15.83 -22.09 -3.27
CA ILE A 220 -16.56 -22.75 -2.20
C ILE A 220 -16.03 -24.18 -1.99
N HIS A 221 -15.86 -24.94 -3.08
CA HIS A 221 -15.31 -26.29 -3.06
C HIS A 221 -13.91 -26.33 -2.39
N ILE A 222 -13.03 -25.42 -2.77
CA ILE A 222 -11.69 -25.30 -2.20
C ILE A 222 -11.76 -24.98 -0.69
N LEU A 223 -12.60 -24.02 -0.29
CA LEU A 223 -12.77 -23.66 1.12
C LEU A 223 -13.37 -24.79 1.98
N GLN A 224 -14.21 -25.63 1.39
CA GLN A 224 -14.76 -26.82 2.07
C GLN A 224 -13.71 -27.93 2.21
N SER A 225 -12.81 -28.04 1.24
CA SER A 225 -11.77 -29.08 1.21
C SER A 225 -10.59 -28.76 2.13
N VAL A 226 -10.27 -27.48 2.32
CA VAL A 226 -9.11 -27.04 3.15
C VAL A 226 -9.61 -26.19 4.29
N GLY A 227 -9.37 -26.62 5.50
CA GLY A 227 -9.74 -25.91 6.73
C GLY A 227 -8.81 -24.70 7.03
N GLY A 228 -9.14 -23.98 8.13
CA GLY A 228 -8.35 -22.87 8.63
C GLY A 228 -8.73 -21.51 8.05
N SER A 229 -8.04 -20.47 8.52
CA SER A 229 -8.28 -19.07 8.14
C SER A 229 -7.92 -18.82 6.68
N ALA A 230 -8.72 -17.99 5.98
CA ALA A 230 -8.52 -17.69 4.57
C ALA A 230 -8.74 -16.21 4.24
N ILE A 231 -8.08 -15.77 3.15
CA ILE A 231 -8.30 -14.45 2.53
C ILE A 231 -8.74 -14.67 1.09
N ILE A 232 -9.79 -13.97 0.67
CA ILE A 232 -10.27 -13.97 -0.71
C ILE A 232 -10.09 -12.58 -1.28
N TYR A 233 -9.29 -12.48 -2.35
CA TYR A 233 -9.09 -11.22 -3.04
C TYR A 233 -10.04 -11.07 -4.21
N VAL A 234 -10.77 -9.97 -4.20
CA VAL A 234 -11.63 -9.49 -5.29
C VAL A 234 -11.35 -8.03 -5.57
N ARG A 235 -11.59 -7.58 -6.79
CA ARG A 235 -11.21 -6.23 -7.21
C ARG A 235 -12.17 -5.14 -6.73
N SER A 236 -13.48 -5.39 -6.71
CA SER A 236 -14.45 -4.34 -6.42
C SER A 236 -14.96 -4.37 -4.98
N ARG A 237 -15.15 -3.17 -4.40
CA ARG A 237 -15.73 -2.99 -3.07
C ARG A 237 -17.08 -3.71 -2.93
N LYS A 238 -17.94 -3.64 -3.95
CA LYS A 238 -19.23 -4.31 -4.00
C LYS A 238 -19.09 -5.83 -3.91
N ARG A 239 -18.18 -6.41 -4.72
CA ARG A 239 -17.94 -7.85 -4.73
C ARG A 239 -17.40 -8.40 -3.42
N THR A 240 -16.65 -7.63 -2.62
CA THR A 240 -16.20 -8.10 -1.29
C THR A 240 -17.39 -8.46 -0.41
N LYS A 241 -18.42 -7.62 -0.40
CA LYS A 241 -19.65 -7.85 0.37
C LYS A 241 -20.46 -9.02 -0.19
N GLU A 242 -20.61 -9.09 -1.51
CA GLU A 242 -21.34 -10.17 -2.19
C GLU A 242 -20.71 -11.53 -1.90
N MET A 243 -19.36 -11.63 -1.95
CA MET A 243 -18.65 -12.88 -1.65
C MET A 243 -18.80 -13.29 -0.17
N ALA A 244 -18.69 -12.33 0.75
CA ALA A 244 -18.91 -12.63 2.18
C ALA A 244 -20.34 -13.13 2.45
N GLN A 245 -21.34 -12.55 1.81
CA GLN A 245 -22.74 -12.99 1.91
C GLN A 245 -22.94 -14.38 1.32
N LEU A 246 -22.39 -14.65 0.13
CA LEU A 246 -22.44 -15.94 -0.52
C LEU A 246 -21.85 -17.05 0.38
N LEU A 247 -20.67 -16.80 0.94
CA LEU A 247 -20.02 -17.76 1.84
C LEU A 247 -20.82 -18.02 3.11
N SER A 248 -21.40 -16.97 3.69
CA SER A 248 -22.27 -17.10 4.88
C SER A 248 -23.51 -17.94 4.58
N GLN A 249 -24.10 -17.83 3.39
CA GLN A 249 -25.21 -18.68 2.95
C GLN A 249 -24.80 -20.15 2.80
N GLN A 250 -23.53 -20.42 2.55
CA GLN A 250 -22.95 -21.77 2.46
C GLN A 250 -22.42 -22.30 3.80
N GLY A 251 -22.73 -21.63 4.91
CA GLY A 251 -22.30 -22.02 6.25
C GLY A 251 -20.83 -21.73 6.57
N ILE A 252 -20.15 -20.94 5.75
CA ILE A 252 -18.76 -20.51 5.96
C ILE A 252 -18.78 -19.10 6.55
N THR A 253 -18.28 -18.92 7.79
CA THR A 253 -18.24 -17.60 8.42
C THR A 253 -17.30 -16.67 7.65
N ALA A 254 -17.83 -15.54 7.18
CA ALA A 254 -17.08 -14.61 6.36
C ALA A 254 -17.41 -13.15 6.68
N THR A 255 -16.42 -12.29 6.53
CA THR A 255 -16.57 -10.83 6.58
C THR A 255 -15.90 -10.19 5.38
N PHE A 256 -16.02 -8.86 5.25
CA PHE A 256 -15.43 -8.17 4.10
C PHE A 256 -14.67 -6.91 4.52
N TYR A 257 -13.67 -6.55 3.70
CA TYR A 257 -12.79 -5.41 3.93
C TYR A 257 -12.46 -4.66 2.63
N HIS A 258 -12.59 -3.34 2.66
CA HIS A 258 -12.15 -2.46 1.56
C HIS A 258 -11.87 -1.05 2.08
N ALA A 259 -11.16 -0.23 1.29
CA ALA A 259 -10.74 1.12 1.69
C ALA A 259 -11.90 2.04 2.12
N GLY A 260 -13.07 1.90 1.49
CA GLY A 260 -14.25 2.75 1.77
C GLY A 260 -15.07 2.36 3.00
N LEU A 261 -14.57 1.51 3.91
CA LEU A 261 -15.20 1.25 5.21
C LEU A 261 -14.72 2.27 6.24
N ASP A 262 -15.58 2.60 7.19
CA ASP A 262 -15.20 3.43 8.34
C ASP A 262 -14.04 2.80 9.12
N PRO A 263 -13.11 3.59 9.68
CA PRO A 263 -11.93 3.08 10.41
C PRO A 263 -12.29 2.12 11.53
N ASP A 264 -13.32 2.41 12.32
CA ASP A 264 -13.76 1.55 13.43
C ASP A 264 -14.30 0.22 12.94
N VAL A 265 -15.05 0.22 11.83
CA VAL A 265 -15.57 -1.00 11.19
C VAL A 265 -14.43 -1.84 10.61
N LYS A 266 -13.41 -1.20 10.01
CA LYS A 266 -12.20 -1.88 9.53
C LYS A 266 -11.50 -2.61 10.67
N ASP A 267 -11.26 -1.91 11.77
CA ASP A 267 -10.58 -2.45 12.95
C ASP A 267 -11.37 -3.61 13.58
N GLN A 268 -12.68 -3.44 13.78
CA GLN A 268 -13.54 -4.49 14.30
C GLN A 268 -13.50 -5.77 13.44
N ARG A 269 -13.64 -5.66 12.13
CA ARG A 269 -13.66 -6.81 11.23
C ARG A 269 -12.30 -7.49 11.15
N GLN A 270 -11.22 -6.72 11.11
CA GLN A 270 -9.87 -7.26 11.16
C GLN A 270 -9.62 -8.03 12.44
N LYS A 271 -9.99 -7.49 13.61
CA LYS A 271 -9.86 -8.16 14.91
C LYS A 271 -10.68 -9.44 15.00
N ALA A 272 -11.93 -9.43 14.52
CA ALA A 272 -12.77 -10.63 14.49
C ALA A 272 -12.13 -11.76 13.66
N TRP A 273 -11.56 -11.41 12.50
CA TRP A 273 -10.84 -12.38 11.67
C TRP A 273 -9.51 -12.83 12.30
N GLN A 274 -8.76 -11.93 12.91
CA GLN A 274 -7.51 -12.26 13.61
C GLN A 274 -7.73 -13.23 14.79
N LYS A 275 -8.87 -13.13 15.48
CA LYS A 275 -9.24 -14.00 16.61
C LYS A 275 -9.98 -15.27 16.20
N ASP A 276 -10.08 -15.56 14.90
CA ASP A 276 -10.82 -16.70 14.36
C ASP A 276 -12.34 -16.74 14.68
N GLU A 277 -12.90 -15.60 15.12
CA GLU A 277 -14.36 -15.43 15.23
C GLU A 277 -15.03 -15.49 13.85
N VAL A 278 -14.29 -15.12 12.80
CA VAL A 278 -14.65 -15.21 11.39
C VAL A 278 -13.52 -15.89 10.64
N ARG A 279 -13.86 -16.93 9.87
CA ARG A 279 -12.88 -17.75 9.14
C ARG A 279 -12.32 -17.07 7.90
N VAL A 280 -13.17 -16.39 7.12
CA VAL A 280 -12.81 -15.88 5.80
C VAL A 280 -12.91 -14.37 5.74
N MET A 281 -11.85 -13.73 5.24
CA MET A 281 -11.85 -12.30 4.91
C MET A 281 -11.96 -12.11 3.39
N CYS A 282 -13.07 -11.55 2.91
CA CYS A 282 -13.24 -11.15 1.52
C CYS A 282 -12.79 -9.70 1.34
N ALA A 283 -11.75 -9.45 0.56
CA ALA A 283 -11.10 -8.15 0.55
C ALA A 283 -10.70 -7.67 -0.84
N THR A 284 -10.54 -6.34 -0.96
CA THR A 284 -9.72 -5.76 -2.03
C THR A 284 -8.26 -5.71 -1.59
N ASN A 285 -7.35 -5.28 -2.48
CA ASN A 285 -5.94 -5.05 -2.17
C ASN A 285 -5.71 -4.08 -0.99
N ALA A 286 -6.73 -3.32 -0.56
CA ALA A 286 -6.66 -2.50 0.65
C ALA A 286 -6.50 -3.32 1.94
N PHE A 287 -6.90 -4.60 1.94
CA PHE A 287 -6.60 -5.55 2.99
C PHE A 287 -5.25 -6.19 2.70
N GLY A 288 -4.21 -5.53 3.11
CA GLY A 288 -2.92 -5.93 2.63
C GLY A 288 -1.79 -5.63 3.60
N MET A 289 -1.11 -4.53 3.38
CA MET A 289 0.06 -4.16 4.14
C MET A 289 -0.28 -4.00 5.63
N GLY A 290 0.57 -4.54 6.51
CA GLY A 290 0.38 -4.47 7.96
C GLY A 290 -0.45 -5.59 8.60
N ILE A 291 -0.95 -6.56 7.83
CA ILE A 291 -1.65 -7.72 8.39
C ILE A 291 -0.65 -8.76 8.83
N ASP A 292 -0.67 -9.08 10.10
CA ASP A 292 0.21 -10.08 10.71
C ASP A 292 -0.58 -11.18 11.42
N LYS A 293 -1.30 -12.01 10.63
CA LYS A 293 -1.89 -13.27 11.10
C LYS A 293 -1.01 -14.41 10.57
N PRO A 294 -0.35 -15.20 11.44
CA PRO A 294 0.63 -16.19 11.00
C PRO A 294 0.01 -17.43 10.36
N ASP A 295 -1.18 -17.81 10.79
CA ASP A 295 -1.85 -19.07 10.52
C ASP A 295 -2.90 -19.01 9.39
N VAL A 296 -2.74 -18.10 8.45
CA VAL A 296 -3.57 -18.06 7.23
C VAL A 296 -3.25 -19.30 6.38
N ARG A 297 -4.23 -20.19 6.22
CA ARG A 297 -4.04 -21.43 5.45
C ARG A 297 -4.19 -21.24 3.96
N MET A 298 -4.95 -20.21 3.55
CA MET A 298 -5.28 -20.05 2.15
C MET A 298 -5.45 -18.59 1.75
N VAL A 299 -4.93 -18.26 0.59
CA VAL A 299 -5.22 -17.02 -0.13
C VAL A 299 -5.78 -17.39 -1.50
N ILE A 300 -6.98 -16.91 -1.81
CA ILE A 300 -7.65 -17.17 -3.10
C ILE A 300 -7.82 -15.87 -3.85
N HIS A 301 -7.35 -15.80 -5.08
CA HIS A 301 -7.62 -14.72 -6.02
C HIS A 301 -8.73 -15.13 -6.98
N ILE A 302 -9.90 -14.50 -6.85
CA ILE A 302 -11.02 -14.68 -7.79
C ILE A 302 -10.82 -13.78 -9.01
N ASP A 303 -10.40 -12.55 -8.78
CA ASP A 303 -10.01 -11.63 -9.83
C ASP A 303 -8.47 -11.62 -9.95
N CYS A 304 -7.99 -11.78 -11.18
CA CYS A 304 -6.56 -11.80 -11.44
C CYS A 304 -5.93 -10.42 -11.11
N PRO A 305 -4.85 -10.38 -10.31
CA PRO A 305 -4.10 -9.17 -10.05
C PRO A 305 -3.50 -8.55 -11.33
N ASP A 306 -3.12 -7.27 -11.25
CA ASP A 306 -2.55 -6.55 -12.38
C ASP A 306 -1.04 -6.82 -12.57
N SER A 307 -0.40 -7.47 -11.60
CA SER A 307 1.02 -7.76 -11.63
C SER A 307 1.39 -8.95 -10.75
N LEU A 308 2.53 -9.56 -11.05
CA LEU A 308 3.10 -10.64 -10.24
C LEU A 308 3.60 -10.15 -8.88
N GLU A 309 4.02 -8.90 -8.77
CA GLU A 309 4.42 -8.29 -7.49
C GLU A 309 3.23 -8.22 -6.53
N ALA A 310 2.08 -7.72 -7.00
CA ALA A 310 0.86 -7.67 -6.21
C ALA A 310 0.40 -9.08 -5.83
N TYR A 311 0.39 -10.01 -6.80
CA TYR A 311 0.05 -11.42 -6.55
C TYR A 311 0.96 -12.04 -5.49
N PHE A 312 2.27 -11.89 -5.63
CA PHE A 312 3.25 -12.45 -4.71
C PHE A 312 3.11 -11.87 -3.29
N GLN A 313 2.90 -10.57 -3.17
CA GLN A 313 2.71 -9.89 -1.89
C GLN A 313 1.42 -10.36 -1.19
N GLU A 314 0.32 -10.49 -1.95
CA GLU A 314 -0.98 -10.94 -1.44
C GLU A 314 -0.95 -12.43 -1.08
N ALA A 315 -0.43 -13.28 -1.96
CA ALA A 315 -0.24 -14.72 -1.76
C ALA A 315 0.67 -15.01 -0.56
N GLY A 316 1.73 -14.22 -0.39
CA GLY A 316 2.71 -14.34 0.69
C GLY A 316 2.16 -14.13 2.10
N ARG A 317 0.87 -13.78 2.25
CA ARG A 317 0.18 -13.70 3.55
C ARG A 317 -0.13 -15.07 4.12
N ALA A 318 -0.24 -16.10 3.27
CA ALA A 318 -0.46 -17.47 3.72
C ALA A 318 0.80 -18.10 4.31
N GLY A 319 0.63 -18.89 5.36
CA GLY A 319 1.66 -19.76 5.92
C GLY A 319 2.86 -19.04 6.53
N ARG A 320 2.69 -17.91 7.20
CA ARG A 320 3.79 -17.23 7.89
C ARG A 320 4.32 -18.00 9.10
N ASP A 321 3.53 -18.90 9.63
CA ASP A 321 3.90 -19.85 10.70
C ASP A 321 4.75 -21.03 10.21
N GLY A 322 5.06 -21.10 8.90
CA GLY A 322 5.83 -22.19 8.30
C GLY A 322 5.01 -23.45 7.99
N GLN A 323 3.72 -23.50 8.34
CA GLN A 323 2.84 -24.60 8.02
C GLN A 323 2.39 -24.58 6.57
N LYS A 324 2.09 -25.77 6.01
CA LYS A 324 1.63 -25.89 4.63
C LYS A 324 0.40 -25.01 4.38
N SER A 325 0.46 -24.23 3.32
CA SER A 325 -0.56 -23.26 2.94
C SER A 325 -0.65 -23.15 1.42
N TYR A 326 -1.73 -22.52 0.96
CA TYR A 326 -2.04 -22.50 -0.47
C TYR A 326 -2.32 -21.08 -0.93
N ALA A 327 -1.78 -20.73 -2.08
CA ALA A 327 -2.13 -19.52 -2.82
C ALA A 327 -2.78 -19.94 -4.15
N VAL A 328 -4.09 -19.75 -4.25
CA VAL A 328 -4.88 -20.22 -5.38
C VAL A 328 -5.29 -19.04 -6.25
N LEU A 329 -4.94 -19.08 -7.52
CA LEU A 329 -5.42 -18.16 -8.53
C LEU A 329 -6.51 -18.87 -9.36
N LEU A 330 -7.74 -18.38 -9.30
CA LEU A 330 -8.81 -18.83 -10.17
C LEU A 330 -8.79 -18.02 -11.47
N TYR A 331 -8.53 -18.68 -12.57
CA TYR A 331 -8.32 -18.05 -13.87
C TYR A 331 -9.30 -18.61 -14.92
N ASN A 332 -9.69 -17.79 -15.87
CA ASN A 332 -10.39 -18.20 -17.09
C ASN A 332 -10.05 -17.27 -18.25
N LYS A 333 -10.49 -17.63 -19.46
CA LYS A 333 -10.22 -16.86 -20.69
C LYS A 333 -10.75 -15.42 -20.65
N HIS A 334 -11.83 -15.18 -19.88
CA HIS A 334 -12.37 -13.82 -19.72
C HIS A 334 -11.45 -12.91 -18.91
N ASP A 335 -10.57 -13.47 -18.07
CA ASP A 335 -9.62 -12.65 -17.30
C ASP A 335 -8.55 -12.03 -18.18
N GLU A 336 -8.09 -12.72 -19.22
CA GLU A 336 -7.16 -12.17 -20.21
C GLU A 336 -7.74 -10.95 -20.91
N LEU A 337 -8.99 -11.04 -21.35
CA LEU A 337 -9.71 -9.92 -21.96
C LEU A 337 -9.88 -8.75 -20.99
N LYS A 338 -10.25 -9.05 -19.73
CA LYS A 338 -10.37 -8.02 -18.68
C LYS A 338 -9.05 -7.34 -18.37
N LEU A 339 -7.96 -8.11 -18.26
CA LEU A 339 -6.62 -7.58 -18.00
C LEU A 339 -6.14 -6.69 -19.14
N SER A 340 -6.31 -7.12 -20.39
CA SER A 340 -5.96 -6.33 -21.59
C SER A 340 -6.77 -5.04 -21.65
N LYS A 341 -8.06 -5.09 -21.39
CA LYS A 341 -8.91 -3.90 -21.34
C LYS A 341 -8.50 -2.91 -20.24
N ARG A 342 -7.97 -3.39 -19.10
CA ARG A 342 -7.50 -2.53 -18.02
C ARG A 342 -6.37 -1.59 -18.46
N VAL A 343 -5.53 -2.03 -19.39
CA VAL A 343 -4.47 -1.17 -19.95
C VAL A 343 -5.10 0.05 -20.62
N GLU A 344 -6.11 -0.16 -21.46
CA GLU A 344 -6.83 0.91 -22.16
C GLU A 344 -7.65 1.81 -21.21
N ASP A 345 -8.25 1.21 -20.17
CA ASP A 345 -9.01 1.94 -19.16
C ASP A 345 -8.11 2.78 -18.24
N THR A 346 -6.90 2.29 -17.92
CA THR A 346 -5.92 2.98 -17.06
C THR A 346 -5.13 4.04 -17.82
N PHE A 347 -4.85 3.79 -19.10
CA PHE A 347 -4.10 4.68 -20.00
C PHE A 347 -4.93 5.00 -21.25
N PRO A 348 -6.00 5.83 -21.11
CA PRO A 348 -6.76 6.29 -22.25
C PRO A 348 -5.88 7.05 -23.23
N GLN A 349 -6.29 7.11 -24.50
CA GLN A 349 -5.54 7.84 -25.54
C GLN A 349 -5.39 9.32 -25.16
N LYS A 350 -4.29 9.93 -25.58
CA LYS A 350 -3.96 11.31 -25.21
C LYS A 350 -5.02 12.31 -25.68
N GLU A 351 -5.59 12.08 -26.84
CA GLU A 351 -6.69 12.87 -27.40
C GLU A 351 -7.90 12.85 -26.46
N LEU A 352 -8.26 11.71 -25.92
CA LEU A 352 -9.36 11.60 -24.95
C LEU A 352 -9.05 12.34 -23.64
N ILE A 353 -7.80 12.32 -23.19
CA ILE A 353 -7.39 13.06 -21.98
C ILE A 353 -7.49 14.58 -22.23
N GLN A 354 -7.07 15.04 -23.40
CA GLN A 354 -7.17 16.42 -23.83
C GLN A 354 -8.63 16.87 -23.93
N ASP A 355 -9.50 16.04 -24.51
CA ASP A 355 -10.94 16.31 -24.61
C ASP A 355 -11.61 16.38 -23.25
N ILE A 356 -11.25 15.48 -22.32
CA ILE A 356 -11.76 15.51 -20.95
C ILE A 356 -11.34 16.79 -20.24
N TYR A 357 -10.09 17.23 -20.40
CA TYR A 357 -9.61 18.48 -19.83
C TYR A 357 -10.38 19.69 -20.38
N GLU A 358 -10.62 19.74 -21.68
CA GLU A 358 -11.39 20.78 -22.33
C GLU A 358 -12.84 20.80 -21.84
N HIS A 359 -13.47 19.64 -21.76
CA HIS A 359 -14.84 19.51 -21.25
C HIS A 359 -14.97 19.84 -19.76
N LEU A 360 -13.95 19.58 -18.94
CA LEU A 360 -13.92 20.05 -17.55
C LEU A 360 -13.95 21.58 -17.47
N ALA A 361 -13.21 22.24 -18.34
CA ALA A 361 -13.19 23.68 -18.40
C ALA A 361 -14.55 24.27 -18.82
N TYR A 362 -15.24 23.62 -19.77
CA TYR A 362 -16.61 24.00 -20.14
C TYR A 362 -17.59 23.71 -19.01
N PHE A 363 -17.47 22.58 -18.34
CA PHE A 363 -18.34 22.19 -17.23
C PHE A 363 -18.29 23.21 -16.08
N TYR A 364 -17.12 23.77 -15.80
CA TYR A 364 -16.91 24.80 -14.77
C TYR A 364 -16.88 26.24 -15.30
N GLN A 365 -17.09 26.45 -16.59
CA GLN A 365 -17.06 27.75 -17.25
C GLN A 365 -15.76 28.53 -16.99
N ILE A 366 -14.62 27.87 -17.11
CA ILE A 366 -13.30 28.46 -16.91
C ILE A 366 -12.79 28.96 -18.26
N GLY A 367 -12.43 30.24 -18.36
CA GLY A 367 -11.81 30.84 -19.54
C GLY A 367 -10.33 30.47 -19.65
N VAL A 368 -9.79 30.44 -20.88
CA VAL A 368 -8.36 30.26 -21.14
C VAL A 368 -7.57 31.39 -20.46
N GLY A 369 -6.44 31.05 -19.83
CA GLY A 369 -5.63 31.99 -19.05
C GLY A 369 -6.20 32.33 -17.67
N SER A 370 -7.12 31.52 -17.16
CA SER A 370 -7.66 31.67 -15.80
C SER A 370 -7.88 30.32 -15.14
N GLY A 371 -8.12 30.31 -13.84
CA GLY A 371 -8.52 29.11 -13.10
C GLY A 371 -7.52 28.63 -12.07
N GLN A 372 -6.27 29.07 -12.09
CA GLN A 372 -5.26 28.67 -11.10
C GLN A 372 -5.77 28.86 -9.66
N GLY A 373 -5.63 27.83 -8.83
CA GLY A 373 -6.05 27.82 -7.43
C GLY A 373 -7.56 27.68 -7.20
N LYS A 374 -8.39 27.69 -8.24
CA LYS A 374 -9.84 27.46 -8.10
C LYS A 374 -10.14 25.99 -7.86
N THR A 375 -11.03 25.74 -6.89
CA THR A 375 -11.46 24.39 -6.49
C THR A 375 -12.96 24.22 -6.76
N PHE A 376 -13.34 23.10 -7.35
CA PHE A 376 -14.70 22.75 -7.74
C PHE A 376 -15.08 21.38 -7.21
N GLU A 377 -16.35 21.22 -6.81
CA GLU A 377 -16.93 19.91 -6.56
C GLU A 377 -17.05 19.15 -7.88
N PHE A 378 -16.67 17.87 -7.86
CA PHE A 378 -16.69 17.05 -9.06
C PHE A 378 -17.62 15.84 -8.89
N ASP A 379 -18.74 15.88 -9.59
CA ASP A 379 -19.65 14.77 -9.72
C ASP A 379 -19.32 14.04 -11.05
N ILE A 380 -18.58 12.93 -10.93
CA ILE A 380 -18.12 12.16 -12.07
C ILE A 380 -19.29 11.57 -12.85
N GLU A 381 -20.39 11.16 -12.18
CA GLU A 381 -21.55 10.57 -12.83
C GLU A 381 -22.25 11.62 -13.69
N LYS A 382 -22.50 12.80 -13.12
CA LYS A 382 -23.10 13.93 -13.85
C LYS A 382 -22.25 14.35 -15.04
N PHE A 383 -20.93 14.45 -14.85
CA PHE A 383 -20.00 14.79 -15.94
C PHE A 383 -20.04 13.76 -17.07
N CYS A 384 -20.00 12.47 -16.71
CA CYS A 384 -20.06 11.37 -17.68
C CYS A 384 -21.38 11.32 -18.45
N ILE A 385 -22.52 11.63 -17.81
CA ILE A 385 -23.82 11.70 -18.48
C ILE A 385 -23.84 12.82 -19.53
N ILE A 386 -23.34 14.02 -19.17
CA ILE A 386 -23.35 15.20 -20.05
C ILE A 386 -22.47 14.98 -21.28
N TYR A 387 -21.24 14.48 -21.07
CA TYR A 387 -20.26 14.35 -22.15
C TYR A 387 -20.13 12.94 -22.72
N LYS A 388 -20.96 11.99 -22.28
CA LYS A 388 -21.03 10.59 -22.73
C LYS A 388 -19.71 9.82 -22.57
N TYR A 389 -19.05 10.03 -21.45
CA TYR A 389 -17.83 9.32 -21.08
C TYR A 389 -18.10 8.13 -20.15
N PHE A 390 -17.15 7.20 -20.07
CA PHE A 390 -17.13 6.16 -19.07
C PHE A 390 -16.39 6.65 -17.81
N PRO A 391 -16.95 6.48 -16.59
CA PRO A 391 -16.36 6.96 -15.34
C PRO A 391 -14.92 6.50 -15.12
N THR A 392 -14.58 5.25 -15.46
CA THR A 392 -13.24 4.70 -15.35
C THR A 392 -12.21 5.46 -16.19
N LYS A 393 -12.59 5.86 -17.42
CA LYS A 393 -11.71 6.62 -18.32
C LYS A 393 -11.54 8.06 -17.87
N VAL A 394 -12.59 8.66 -17.31
CA VAL A 394 -12.53 10.02 -16.74
C VAL A 394 -11.63 10.03 -15.51
N ASP A 395 -11.79 9.08 -14.59
CA ASP A 395 -10.92 8.96 -13.40
C ASP A 395 -9.44 8.79 -13.81
N ALA A 396 -9.16 7.91 -14.77
CA ALA A 396 -7.80 7.70 -15.28
C ALA A 396 -7.21 8.97 -15.92
N ALA A 397 -8.01 9.69 -16.73
CA ALA A 397 -7.59 10.95 -17.36
C ALA A 397 -7.27 12.02 -16.31
N LEU A 398 -8.12 12.17 -15.27
CA LEU A 398 -7.87 13.10 -14.17
C LEU A 398 -6.58 12.82 -13.43
N ARG A 399 -6.28 11.55 -13.14
CA ARG A 399 -5.01 11.15 -12.51
C ARG A 399 -3.79 11.41 -13.39
N ILE A 400 -3.92 11.26 -14.70
CA ILE A 400 -2.85 11.60 -15.66
C ILE A 400 -2.65 13.12 -15.72
N LEU A 401 -3.72 13.90 -15.77
CA LEU A 401 -3.68 15.37 -15.74
C LEU A 401 -3.08 15.91 -14.43
N GLU A 402 -3.40 15.28 -13.31
CA GLU A 402 -2.80 15.58 -12.01
C GLU A 402 -1.30 15.36 -12.02
N ARG A 403 -0.85 14.19 -12.48
CA ARG A 403 0.59 13.87 -12.61
C ARG A 403 1.32 14.75 -13.62
N SER A 404 0.59 15.27 -14.61
CA SER A 404 1.09 16.24 -15.58
C SER A 404 1.07 17.67 -15.06
N GLY A 405 0.58 17.90 -13.84
CA GLY A 405 0.59 19.19 -13.15
C GLY A 405 -0.45 20.19 -13.67
N TYR A 406 -1.58 19.74 -14.22
CA TYR A 406 -2.66 20.60 -14.68
C TYR A 406 -3.73 20.83 -13.60
N LEU A 407 -3.99 19.84 -12.79
CA LEU A 407 -5.00 19.87 -11.73
C LEU A 407 -4.56 19.00 -10.56
N TYR A 408 -5.23 19.17 -9.44
CA TYR A 408 -5.20 18.26 -8.30
C TYR A 408 -6.58 17.63 -8.17
N TYR A 409 -6.63 16.30 -8.12
CA TYR A 409 -7.86 15.52 -8.06
C TYR A 409 -7.94 14.74 -6.77
N GLU A 410 -8.87 15.10 -5.89
CA GLU A 410 -9.14 14.36 -4.67
C GLU A 410 -10.44 13.57 -4.80
N ASP A 411 -10.31 12.25 -4.85
CA ASP A 411 -11.42 11.29 -4.98
C ASP A 411 -11.85 10.65 -3.66
N ASN A 412 -11.16 10.97 -2.54
CA ASN A 412 -11.50 10.39 -1.24
C ASN A 412 -12.59 11.22 -0.53
N PRO A 413 -13.85 10.74 -0.53
CA PRO A 413 -14.97 11.48 0.06
C PRO A 413 -14.97 11.50 1.60
N ASP A 414 -14.10 10.73 2.26
CA ASP A 414 -14.04 10.61 3.73
C ASP A 414 -13.00 11.54 4.37
N GLY A 415 -12.46 12.49 3.62
CA GLY A 415 -11.51 13.47 4.13
C GLY A 415 -12.16 14.34 5.22
N LYS A 416 -11.52 14.45 6.40
CA LYS A 416 -11.87 15.47 7.40
C LYS A 416 -11.84 16.86 6.74
N ALA A 417 -12.66 17.78 7.22
CA ALA A 417 -12.63 19.17 6.78
C ALA A 417 -11.22 19.77 6.97
N ARG A 418 -10.82 20.69 6.09
CA ARG A 418 -9.49 21.33 6.14
C ARG A 418 -9.62 22.85 6.11
N VAL A 419 -8.80 23.51 6.91
CA VAL A 419 -8.76 24.97 7.01
C VAL A 419 -7.32 25.48 6.95
N MET A 420 -7.12 26.62 6.29
CA MET A 420 -5.89 27.39 6.32
C MET A 420 -6.24 28.88 6.39
N PHE A 421 -5.59 29.66 7.25
CA PHE A 421 -5.72 31.11 7.22
C PHE A 421 -4.97 31.68 6.02
N LEU A 422 -5.61 32.59 5.30
CA LEU A 422 -5.04 33.32 4.18
C LEU A 422 -4.38 34.63 4.64
N LEU A 423 -4.71 35.08 5.84
CA LEU A 423 -4.17 36.27 6.50
C LEU A 423 -3.02 35.89 7.41
N GLY A 424 -2.05 36.77 7.57
CA GLY A 424 -0.98 36.61 8.56
C GLY A 424 -1.52 36.64 9.99
N ARG A 425 -0.73 36.06 10.93
CA ARG A 425 -1.14 36.00 12.35
C ARG A 425 -1.38 37.38 12.97
N ASN A 426 -0.64 38.40 12.54
CA ASN A 426 -0.76 39.77 13.02
C ASN A 426 -1.97 40.47 12.41
N ASP A 427 -2.43 40.04 11.23
CA ASP A 427 -3.57 40.66 10.55
C ASP A 427 -4.91 40.20 11.15
N LEU A 428 -4.94 39.09 11.90
CA LEU A 428 -6.16 38.64 12.59
C LEU A 428 -6.64 39.60 13.69
N TYR A 429 -5.72 40.35 14.29
CA TYR A 429 -6.09 41.38 15.28
C TYR A 429 -6.77 42.62 14.65
N LEU A 430 -6.67 42.75 13.32
CA LEU A 430 -7.27 43.84 12.56
C LEU A 430 -8.66 43.46 12.00
N LEU A 431 -9.14 42.25 12.27
CA LEU A 431 -10.47 41.79 11.83
C LEU A 431 -11.56 42.39 12.73
N ASP A 432 -11.85 43.67 12.52
CA ASP A 432 -13.08 44.26 13.02
C ASP A 432 -14.29 43.66 12.30
N GLN A 433 -15.33 43.27 13.07
CA GLN A 433 -16.63 42.78 12.57
C GLN A 433 -16.71 41.25 12.24
N LEU A 434 -16.15 40.38 13.05
CA LEU A 434 -16.58 38.98 13.07
C LEU A 434 -17.94 38.89 13.79
N SER A 435 -18.84 38.04 13.28
CA SER A 435 -20.02 37.67 14.06
C SER A 435 -19.60 36.84 15.28
N PRO A 436 -20.41 36.78 16.35
CA PRO A 436 -20.10 36.02 17.55
C PRO A 436 -19.77 34.54 17.22
N SER A 437 -20.47 33.94 16.27
CA SER A 437 -20.20 32.56 15.84
C SER A 437 -18.91 32.43 15.04
N GLN A 438 -18.53 33.40 14.22
CA GLN A 438 -17.26 33.42 13.51
C GLN A 438 -16.08 33.57 14.46
N ASP A 439 -16.20 34.49 15.44
CA ASP A 439 -15.17 34.71 16.46
C ASP A 439 -14.95 33.46 17.34
N ALA A 440 -16.04 32.84 17.78
CA ALA A 440 -15.97 31.56 18.52
C ALA A 440 -15.28 30.46 17.74
N VAL A 441 -15.59 30.32 16.44
CA VAL A 441 -14.95 29.32 15.56
C VAL A 441 -13.49 29.64 15.33
N VAL A 442 -13.12 30.88 15.05
CA VAL A 442 -11.71 31.29 14.88
C VAL A 442 -10.92 31.02 16.16
N THR A 443 -11.48 31.39 17.32
CA THR A 443 -10.85 31.12 18.61
C THR A 443 -10.65 29.63 18.86
N ALA A 444 -11.65 28.79 18.59
CA ALA A 444 -11.56 27.35 18.73
C ALA A 444 -10.49 26.74 17.78
N LEU A 445 -10.44 27.22 16.53
CA LEU A 445 -9.43 26.81 15.55
C LEU A 445 -8.01 27.14 16.04
N LEU A 446 -7.78 28.38 16.47
CA LEU A 446 -6.45 28.86 16.91
C LEU A 446 -5.96 28.14 18.18
N ARG A 447 -6.88 27.76 19.07
CA ARG A 447 -6.55 26.98 20.28
C ARG A 447 -6.20 25.52 19.96
N SER A 448 -6.87 24.93 18.98
CA SER A 448 -6.78 23.49 18.71
C SER A 448 -5.74 23.13 17.65
N TYR A 449 -5.47 24.03 16.70
CA TYR A 449 -4.64 23.73 15.54
C TYR A 449 -3.60 24.84 15.33
N GLY A 450 -2.37 24.45 15.19
CA GLY A 450 -1.32 25.48 15.10
C GLY A 450 -0.65 25.60 13.72
N SER A 451 -0.99 24.76 12.73
CA SER A 451 -0.46 24.84 11.35
C SER A 451 -1.34 25.65 10.40
N LEU A 452 -2.41 26.23 10.92
CA LEU A 452 -3.44 26.93 10.17
C LEU A 452 -2.95 28.11 9.30
N PHE A 453 -1.78 28.66 9.59
CA PHE A 453 -1.19 29.78 8.82
C PHE A 453 -0.22 29.32 7.72
N VAL A 454 0.10 28.04 7.69
CA VAL A 454 1.15 27.51 6.81
C VAL A 454 0.59 26.47 5.85
N ASP A 455 -0.32 25.60 6.35
CA ASP A 455 -0.86 24.49 5.58
C ASP A 455 -2.36 24.30 5.78
N LEU A 456 -2.99 23.64 4.78
CA LEU A 456 -4.37 23.14 4.90
C LEU A 456 -4.43 22.05 5.97
N THR A 457 -4.82 22.46 7.18
CA THR A 457 -4.86 21.62 8.36
C THR A 457 -6.19 20.88 8.45
N TYR A 458 -6.15 19.57 8.69
CA TYR A 458 -7.34 18.78 8.99
C TYR A 458 -7.97 19.22 10.30
N ILE A 459 -9.27 19.45 10.29
CA ILE A 459 -10.04 19.86 11.46
C ILE A 459 -11.14 18.85 11.79
N ASP A 460 -11.49 18.77 13.07
CA ASP A 460 -12.66 18.03 13.57
C ASP A 460 -13.77 19.02 13.88
N GLU A 461 -14.76 19.09 12.99
CA GLU A 461 -15.89 20.02 13.11
C GLU A 461 -16.72 19.78 14.39
N ALA A 462 -16.79 18.52 14.86
CA ALA A 462 -17.50 18.18 16.10
C ALA A 462 -16.75 18.69 17.35
N MET A 463 -15.41 18.64 17.33
CA MET A 463 -14.59 19.21 18.40
C MET A 463 -14.68 20.73 18.43
N ILE A 464 -14.61 21.38 17.28
CA ILE A 464 -14.77 22.84 17.17
C ILE A 464 -16.16 23.26 17.65
N ALA A 465 -17.21 22.52 17.26
CA ALA A 465 -18.59 22.78 17.70
C ALA A 465 -18.72 22.74 19.22
N ARG A 466 -18.12 21.77 19.87
CA ARG A 466 -18.10 21.68 21.35
C ARG A 466 -17.35 22.82 22.01
N GLN A 467 -16.19 23.21 21.47
CA GLN A 467 -15.38 24.29 22.03
C GLN A 467 -15.95 25.66 21.80
N ALA A 468 -16.66 25.86 20.69
CA ALA A 468 -17.31 27.11 20.32
C ALA A 468 -18.74 27.23 20.89
N GLU A 469 -19.24 26.19 21.56
CA GLU A 469 -20.63 26.08 22.04
C GLU A 469 -21.68 26.29 20.92
N LEU A 470 -21.38 25.74 19.73
CA LEU A 470 -22.18 25.82 18.52
C LEU A 470 -22.59 24.40 18.04
N THR A 471 -23.60 24.35 17.18
CA THR A 471 -23.89 23.13 16.42
C THR A 471 -22.89 22.95 15.27
N ILE A 472 -22.67 21.71 14.81
CA ILE A 472 -21.81 21.43 13.66
C ILE A 472 -22.24 22.22 12.42
N GLN A 473 -23.56 22.40 12.24
CA GLN A 473 -24.10 23.18 11.13
C GLN A 473 -23.75 24.65 11.22
N GLN A 474 -23.79 25.25 12.43
CA GLN A 474 -23.36 26.62 12.66
C GLN A 474 -21.85 26.80 12.43
N VAL A 475 -21.03 25.85 12.86
CA VAL A 475 -19.58 25.81 12.55
C VAL A 475 -19.36 25.80 11.04
N TYR A 476 -20.05 24.93 10.31
CA TYR A 476 -19.96 24.87 8.85
C TYR A 476 -20.29 26.22 8.18
N PHE A 477 -21.39 26.87 8.58
CA PHE A 477 -21.77 28.17 8.02
C PHE A 477 -20.79 29.28 8.39
N ALA A 478 -20.23 29.26 9.60
CA ALA A 478 -19.19 30.20 10.02
C ALA A 478 -17.93 30.05 9.20
N LEU A 479 -17.44 28.80 9.01
CA LEU A 479 -16.28 28.50 8.16
C LEU A 479 -16.52 28.91 6.70
N LYS A 480 -17.70 28.63 6.15
CA LYS A 480 -18.06 29.03 4.78
C LYS A 480 -18.09 30.56 4.62
N SER A 481 -18.61 31.27 5.60
CA SER A 481 -18.64 32.73 5.61
C SER A 481 -17.24 33.35 5.72
N LEU A 482 -16.37 32.80 6.59
CA LEU A 482 -14.98 33.21 6.71
C LEU A 482 -14.20 32.97 5.41
N ALA A 483 -14.48 31.87 4.72
CA ALA A 483 -13.88 31.57 3.41
C ALA A 483 -14.37 32.54 2.32
N ALA A 484 -15.66 32.88 2.29
CA ALA A 484 -16.20 33.88 1.36
C ALA A 484 -15.59 35.27 1.55
N ARG A 485 -15.16 35.60 2.77
CA ARG A 485 -14.45 36.84 3.12
C ARG A 485 -12.95 36.78 2.88
N HIS A 486 -12.42 35.69 2.28
CA HIS A 486 -11.00 35.45 2.06
C HIS A 486 -10.12 35.48 3.32
N ILE A 487 -10.71 35.23 4.50
CA ILE A 487 -9.97 35.12 5.77
C ILE A 487 -9.31 33.76 5.89
N ILE A 488 -10.03 32.73 5.47
CA ILE A 488 -9.56 31.35 5.45
C ILE A 488 -9.77 30.70 4.08
N LYS A 489 -8.96 29.71 3.77
CA LYS A 489 -9.28 28.69 2.77
C LYS A 489 -9.93 27.52 3.51
N PHE A 490 -11.16 27.19 3.16
CA PHE A 490 -11.94 26.12 3.80
C PHE A 490 -12.31 25.05 2.79
N ILE A 491 -11.93 23.82 3.07
CA ILE A 491 -12.35 22.63 2.35
C ILE A 491 -13.24 21.84 3.30
N PRO A 492 -14.56 21.84 3.11
CA PRO A 492 -15.46 21.13 3.99
C PRO A 492 -15.28 19.63 3.93
N ARG A 493 -15.69 18.91 4.97
CA ARG A 493 -15.87 17.46 4.92
C ARG A 493 -16.87 17.14 3.81
N ARG A 494 -16.40 16.52 2.76
CA ARG A 494 -17.21 16.27 1.56
C ARG A 494 -17.43 14.78 1.37
N LYS A 495 -18.65 14.46 0.94
CA LYS A 495 -18.98 13.16 0.36
C LYS A 495 -18.72 13.11 -1.16
N ILE A 496 -18.30 14.22 -1.75
CA ILE A 496 -18.13 14.40 -3.20
C ILE A 496 -16.68 14.77 -3.49
N PRO A 497 -16.04 14.12 -4.47
CA PRO A 497 -14.71 14.46 -4.96
C PRO A 497 -14.59 15.93 -5.39
N PHE A 498 -13.36 16.45 -5.46
CA PHE A 498 -13.14 17.79 -5.97
C PHE A 498 -11.89 17.88 -6.88
N ILE A 499 -11.89 18.90 -7.72
CA ILE A 499 -10.80 19.23 -8.63
C ILE A 499 -10.32 20.65 -8.33
N THR A 500 -9.00 20.82 -8.19
CA THR A 500 -8.37 22.14 -8.07
C THR A 500 -7.44 22.34 -9.26
N TYR A 501 -7.58 23.43 -10.00
CA TYR A 501 -6.65 23.78 -11.06
C TYR A 501 -5.33 24.27 -10.46
N THR A 502 -4.22 23.61 -10.79
CA THR A 502 -2.89 23.94 -10.28
C THR A 502 -2.19 25.02 -11.10
N ARG A 503 -2.67 25.25 -12.31
CA ARG A 503 -2.24 26.31 -13.24
C ARG A 503 -3.45 26.90 -13.98
N ASP A 504 -3.25 28.03 -14.65
CA ASP A 504 -4.28 28.59 -15.51
C ASP A 504 -4.61 27.63 -16.67
N ARG A 505 -5.89 27.65 -17.07
CA ARG A 505 -6.39 26.85 -18.18
C ARG A 505 -5.66 27.18 -19.48
N VAL A 506 -5.23 26.15 -20.17
CA VAL A 506 -4.81 26.18 -21.58
C VAL A 506 -5.89 25.54 -22.45
N ASP A 507 -5.82 25.72 -23.77
CA ASP A 507 -6.67 24.96 -24.69
C ASP A 507 -6.35 23.46 -24.60
N GLY A 508 -7.34 22.59 -24.77
CA GLY A 508 -7.16 21.14 -24.64
C GLY A 508 -6.05 20.58 -25.54
N ASN A 509 -5.96 21.07 -26.79
CA ASN A 509 -4.90 20.68 -27.74
C ASN A 509 -3.49 21.14 -27.36
N LYS A 510 -3.35 22.05 -26.41
CA LYS A 510 -2.07 22.53 -25.85
C LYS A 510 -1.68 21.79 -24.56
N VAL A 511 -2.51 20.86 -24.09
CA VAL A 511 -2.18 20.02 -22.95
C VAL A 511 -1.07 19.05 -23.34
N VAL A 512 0.11 19.22 -22.71
CA VAL A 512 1.27 18.35 -22.92
C VAL A 512 1.31 17.30 -21.81
N ILE A 513 1.23 16.05 -22.20
CA ILE A 513 1.36 14.91 -21.27
C ILE A 513 2.79 14.38 -21.40
N PRO A 514 3.62 14.48 -20.35
CA PRO A 514 5.01 14.01 -20.40
C PRO A 514 5.09 12.51 -20.73
N LYS A 515 6.15 12.10 -21.44
CA LYS A 515 6.38 10.71 -21.82
C LYS A 515 6.44 9.80 -20.60
N GLU A 516 7.06 10.27 -19.53
CA GLU A 516 7.22 9.55 -18.26
C GLU A 516 5.88 9.32 -17.53
N VAL A 517 4.88 10.19 -17.79
CA VAL A 517 3.55 10.08 -17.16
C VAL A 517 2.63 9.12 -17.91
N TRP A 518 2.76 9.00 -19.22
CA TRP A 518 1.85 8.21 -20.02
C TRP A 518 2.55 7.04 -20.73
N GLU A 519 3.46 7.28 -21.72
CA GLU A 519 4.06 6.21 -22.53
C GLU A 519 4.85 5.21 -21.68
N SER A 520 5.80 5.69 -20.89
CA SER A 520 6.68 4.83 -20.11
C SER A 520 5.90 4.02 -19.06
N ARG A 521 4.90 4.65 -18.44
CA ARG A 521 4.04 3.96 -17.46
C ARG A 521 3.09 2.96 -18.11
N ARG A 522 2.56 3.27 -19.28
CA ARG A 522 1.72 2.34 -20.05
C ARG A 522 2.51 1.10 -20.45
N GLU A 523 3.71 1.27 -21.02
CA GLU A 523 4.58 0.16 -21.40
C GLU A 523 4.90 -0.76 -20.21
N GLN A 524 5.19 -0.19 -19.06
CA GLN A 524 5.46 -0.96 -17.83
C GLN A 524 4.21 -1.71 -17.35
N TYR A 525 3.07 -1.05 -17.36
CA TYR A 525 1.81 -1.66 -16.95
C TYR A 525 1.44 -2.81 -17.89
N GLU A 526 1.60 -2.63 -19.20
CA GLU A 526 1.41 -3.69 -20.20
C GLU A 526 2.37 -4.87 -19.97
N LYS A 527 3.65 -4.60 -19.68
CA LYS A 527 4.64 -5.65 -19.37
C LYS A 527 4.20 -6.46 -18.15
N ARG A 528 3.73 -5.82 -17.09
CA ARG A 528 3.23 -6.50 -15.88
C ARG A 528 1.99 -7.35 -16.17
N ILE A 529 1.02 -6.78 -16.89
CA ILE A 529 -0.18 -7.53 -17.31
C ILE A 529 0.20 -8.76 -18.14
N LYS A 530 1.10 -8.61 -19.12
CA LYS A 530 1.59 -9.73 -19.94
C LYS A 530 2.28 -10.80 -19.10
N SER A 531 3.11 -10.41 -18.14
CA SER A 531 3.77 -11.34 -17.22
C SER A 531 2.75 -12.08 -16.35
N MET A 532 1.71 -11.40 -15.87
CA MET A 532 0.65 -12.03 -15.08
C MET A 532 -0.18 -13.03 -15.90
N ILE A 533 -0.53 -12.68 -17.14
CA ILE A 533 -1.23 -13.58 -18.07
C ILE A 533 -0.35 -14.78 -18.40
N HIS A 534 0.92 -14.56 -18.69
CA HIS A 534 1.87 -15.65 -18.96
C HIS A 534 1.95 -16.63 -17.79
N TYR A 535 2.13 -16.12 -16.57
CA TYR A 535 2.14 -16.94 -15.36
C TYR A 535 0.86 -17.76 -15.17
N ALA A 536 -0.30 -17.16 -15.43
CA ALA A 536 -1.58 -17.86 -15.28
C ALA A 536 -1.78 -18.98 -16.33
N LYS A 537 -1.21 -18.81 -17.53
CA LYS A 537 -1.39 -19.74 -18.67
C LYS A 537 -0.26 -20.74 -18.84
N ASN A 538 0.94 -20.46 -18.32
CA ASN A 538 2.09 -21.35 -18.49
C ASN A 538 2.01 -22.52 -17.50
N ASP A 539 1.52 -23.65 -17.98
CA ASP A 539 1.37 -24.92 -17.25
C ASP A 539 2.51 -25.92 -17.50
N GLU A 540 3.57 -25.48 -18.19
CA GLU A 540 4.76 -26.31 -18.46
C GLU A 540 5.84 -26.15 -17.37
N GLU A 541 5.94 -24.97 -16.76
CA GLU A 541 7.00 -24.64 -15.80
C GLU A 541 6.47 -24.50 -14.37
N CYS A 542 7.21 -25.00 -13.40
CA CYS A 542 6.90 -24.88 -11.97
C CYS A 542 6.53 -23.46 -11.56
N ARG A 543 5.37 -23.26 -10.92
CA ARG A 543 4.86 -21.93 -10.51
C ARG A 543 5.84 -21.15 -9.64
N SER A 544 6.52 -21.83 -8.72
CA SER A 544 7.53 -21.20 -7.86
C SER A 544 8.73 -20.72 -8.67
N LYS A 545 9.21 -21.50 -9.65
CA LYS A 545 10.33 -21.10 -10.54
C LYS A 545 9.98 -19.87 -11.35
N GLN A 546 8.77 -19.82 -11.93
CA GLN A 546 8.30 -18.66 -12.68
C GLN A 546 8.30 -17.38 -11.83
N LEU A 547 7.82 -17.46 -10.58
CA LEU A 547 7.81 -16.31 -9.66
C LEU A 547 9.24 -15.89 -9.28
N LEU A 548 10.10 -16.84 -8.93
CA LEU A 548 11.50 -16.56 -8.57
C LEU A 548 12.26 -15.92 -9.73
N ALA A 549 12.11 -16.45 -10.95
CA ALA A 549 12.71 -15.90 -12.17
C ALA A 549 12.25 -14.45 -12.43
N TYR A 550 10.97 -14.16 -12.21
CA TYR A 550 10.44 -12.80 -12.34
C TYR A 550 11.14 -11.79 -11.41
N PHE A 551 11.50 -12.21 -10.19
CA PHE A 551 12.25 -11.40 -9.22
C PHE A 551 13.78 -11.53 -9.38
N GLY A 552 14.26 -12.08 -10.52
CA GLY A 552 15.68 -12.21 -10.80
C GLY A 552 16.39 -13.21 -9.89
N GLU A 553 15.69 -14.29 -9.48
CA GLU A 553 16.28 -15.39 -8.73
C GLU A 553 16.23 -16.66 -9.56
N GLU A 554 17.42 -17.17 -9.90
CA GLU A 554 17.56 -18.45 -10.58
C GLU A 554 17.41 -19.59 -9.57
N ASN A 555 16.53 -20.53 -9.85
CA ASN A 555 16.32 -21.73 -9.05
C ASN A 555 16.05 -22.91 -9.99
N ASP A 556 16.96 -23.86 -10.01
CA ASP A 556 16.85 -25.06 -10.85
C ASP A 556 15.91 -26.12 -10.26
N SER A 557 15.58 -26.02 -8.97
CA SER A 557 14.76 -27.02 -8.28
C SER A 557 13.26 -26.74 -8.44
N GLU A 558 12.50 -27.79 -8.69
CA GLU A 558 11.03 -27.73 -8.68
C GLU A 558 10.48 -27.74 -7.26
N CYS A 559 9.38 -27.00 -7.03
CA CYS A 559 8.76 -26.93 -5.71
C CYS A 559 8.03 -28.21 -5.29
N LYS A 560 7.71 -29.11 -6.21
CA LYS A 560 7.03 -30.41 -6.04
C LYS A 560 5.63 -30.34 -5.39
N GLN A 561 5.03 -29.16 -5.31
CA GLN A 561 3.75 -28.94 -4.64
C GLN A 561 2.77 -28.03 -5.37
N CYS A 562 3.18 -27.35 -6.44
CA CYS A 562 2.27 -26.57 -7.29
C CYS A 562 1.48 -27.49 -8.24
N ASP A 563 0.43 -26.93 -8.85
CA ASP A 563 -0.41 -27.62 -9.84
C ASP A 563 0.43 -28.28 -10.94
N VAL A 564 1.36 -27.57 -11.55
CA VAL A 564 2.24 -28.06 -12.62
C VAL A 564 3.11 -29.23 -12.16
N CYS A 565 3.80 -29.10 -11.02
CA CYS A 565 4.66 -30.17 -10.50
C CYS A 565 3.87 -31.44 -10.12
N LEU A 566 2.62 -31.28 -9.67
CA LEU A 566 1.77 -32.41 -9.32
C LEU A 566 1.25 -33.12 -10.59
N ALA A 567 0.84 -32.36 -11.61
CA ALA A 567 0.43 -32.91 -12.90
C ALA A 567 1.57 -33.68 -13.58
N ASN A 568 2.76 -33.10 -13.66
CA ASN A 568 3.95 -33.78 -14.24
C ASN A 568 4.28 -35.09 -13.51
N ARG A 569 4.11 -35.10 -12.18
CA ARG A 569 4.36 -36.33 -11.40
C ARG A 569 3.31 -37.42 -11.63
N GLU A 570 2.07 -37.05 -11.91
CA GLU A 570 1.01 -38.01 -12.28
C GLU A 570 1.27 -38.56 -13.67
N ASP A 571 1.63 -37.74 -14.64
CA ASP A 571 1.99 -38.14 -15.99
C ASP A 571 3.19 -39.08 -16.00
N ASP A 572 4.23 -38.83 -15.19
CA ASP A 572 5.40 -39.70 -15.10
C ASP A 572 5.06 -41.05 -14.49
N LYS A 573 4.18 -41.09 -13.47
CA LYS A 573 3.68 -42.34 -12.90
C LYS A 573 2.86 -43.13 -13.91
N GLU A 574 2.02 -42.46 -14.70
CA GLU A 574 1.24 -43.09 -15.73
C GLU A 574 2.14 -43.67 -16.85
N LYS A 575 3.17 -42.89 -17.27
CA LYS A 575 4.17 -43.37 -18.23
C LYS A 575 4.94 -44.60 -17.68
N GLU A 576 5.38 -44.52 -16.41
CA GLU A 576 6.07 -45.65 -15.74
C GLU A 576 5.17 -46.90 -15.67
N LEU A 577 3.87 -46.69 -15.34
CA LEU A 577 2.89 -47.76 -15.33
C LEU A 577 2.70 -48.38 -16.72
N ARG A 578 2.57 -47.56 -17.76
CA ARG A 578 2.46 -48.01 -19.15
C ARG A 578 3.71 -48.80 -19.61
N MET A 579 4.91 -48.34 -19.20
CA MET A 579 6.16 -49.08 -19.49
C MET A 579 6.17 -50.45 -18.79
N LYS A 580 5.82 -50.50 -17.49
CA LYS A 580 5.76 -51.78 -16.75
C LYS A 580 4.70 -52.74 -17.34
N VAL A 581 3.59 -52.23 -17.84
CA VAL A 581 2.60 -53.05 -18.57
C VAL A 581 3.15 -53.56 -19.90
N ALA A 582 3.85 -52.69 -20.67
CA ALA A 582 4.47 -53.06 -21.94
C ALA A 582 5.56 -54.09 -21.76
N GLU A 583 6.31 -54.06 -20.66
CA GLU A 583 7.36 -55.03 -20.31
C GLU A 583 6.80 -56.30 -19.66
N ASN A 584 5.49 -56.46 -19.57
CA ASN A 584 4.83 -57.60 -18.93
C ASN A 584 5.17 -57.80 -17.42
N GLN A 585 5.61 -56.73 -16.74
CA GLN A 585 5.93 -56.79 -15.31
C GLN A 585 4.69 -56.65 -14.42
N ILE A 586 3.63 -55.98 -14.93
CA ILE A 586 2.32 -55.83 -14.25
C ILE A 586 1.17 -56.06 -15.23
N ILE A 587 0.05 -56.54 -14.71
CA ILE A 587 -1.18 -56.75 -15.47
C ILE A 587 -2.27 -55.87 -14.83
N ILE A 588 -3.07 -55.20 -15.64
CA ILE A 588 -4.23 -54.47 -15.19
C ILE A 588 -5.48 -55.31 -15.48
N GLU A 589 -6.09 -55.88 -14.46
CA GLU A 589 -7.36 -56.62 -14.55
C GLU A 589 -8.43 -55.90 -13.70
N ASP A 590 -9.58 -55.69 -14.30
CA ASP A 590 -10.77 -55.11 -13.65
C ASP A 590 -10.50 -53.89 -12.72
N HIS A 591 -9.71 -52.91 -13.17
CA HIS A 591 -9.24 -51.74 -12.42
C HIS A 591 -8.32 -52.00 -11.22
N HIS A 592 -7.77 -53.20 -11.09
CA HIS A 592 -6.75 -53.55 -10.09
C HIS A 592 -5.38 -53.75 -10.75
N ILE A 593 -4.34 -53.21 -10.09
CA ILE A 593 -2.93 -53.39 -10.53
C ILE A 593 -2.39 -54.62 -9.83
N ILE A 594 -1.98 -55.61 -10.61
CA ILE A 594 -1.36 -56.86 -10.10
C ILE A 594 0.09 -56.89 -10.53
N GLU A 595 1.03 -56.86 -9.61
CA GLU A 595 2.46 -57.12 -9.88
C GLU A 595 2.70 -58.59 -10.04
N LYS A 596 3.34 -59.00 -11.15
CA LYS A 596 3.84 -60.38 -11.30
C LYS A 596 5.01 -60.56 -10.32
N LYS A 597 4.85 -61.43 -9.34
CA LYS A 597 5.99 -61.97 -8.58
C LYS A 597 6.68 -63.01 -9.44
N ASP A 598 8.00 -62.82 -9.65
CA ASP A 598 8.88 -63.83 -10.23
C ASP A 598 8.88 -65.12 -9.42
#